data_6cd195e8f837b9103bffb4570cd934c2
#
_entry.id   6cd195e8f837b9103bffb4570cd934c2
#
_cell.length_a   1.000
_cell.length_b   1.000
_cell.length_c   1.000
_cell.angle_alpha   90.00
_cell.angle_beta   90.00
_cell.angle_gamma   90.00
#
_symmetry.space_group_name_H-M   'P 1'
#
loop_
_entity.id
_entity.type
_entity.pdbx_description
1 polymer ?
#
loop_
_entity_poly.entity_id
_entity_poly.type
_entity_poly.pdbx_seq_one_letter_code
_entity_poly.pdbx_strand_id
1 'polypeptide(L)'
;MKGSQQLEDFAYAYPERNRVFGSAAHNDTVDFIYRELKRTGYYDVWKQPQVHTWTTADSSLKFNGDSIDATVMTYSPSVNVNAEVEVIANLGCTASDYPSSVSGRIALVKRGECTFAEKSILAAAADAAAVIVYNNAEGSLSGTLGGVSSEDTPYSAIAGISQTDGEKILSASADGVVTLFLEIESRIENRTTFNVIAETKHGDHNNVVSLGGHTDSVEAGPGINDDGSGIISNLVVAKALTRFSVKNAVRFFFWTAEEFGLLGSEFYTSNLSDEELARIRLYLNFDMIASPNYALMIYDGDGDAFNQTGPAGSAQIEALFENYYKSKKLPYIPTAFDGRSDYDGFISRGIPAGGIFTGAEGVKTAKEAKLFGGHANVSYDENYHAVGDTFANLNHEAFLINSKATAFAVATYATDLSSIPKRQKTTNTRKIKRAPRTHAHTKNTGCFHSRVEQ
;
A
#
# COMPACT_ATOMS: atom_id res chain seq x y z
N MET A 1 20.93 10.38 0.93
CA MET A 1 20.80 11.52 1.86
C MET A 1 20.26 12.79 1.19
N LYS A 2 20.97 13.46 0.23
CA LYS A 2 20.45 14.67 -0.43
C LYS A 2 19.12 14.47 -1.15
N GLY A 3 18.95 13.30 -1.78
CA GLY A 3 17.70 12.97 -2.46
C GLY A 3 16.54 12.79 -1.48
N SER A 4 16.78 12.10 -0.35
CA SER A 4 15.75 11.89 0.69
C SER A 4 15.31 13.22 1.31
N GLN A 5 16.25 14.13 1.60
CA GLN A 5 15.91 15.50 2.03
C GLN A 5 15.08 16.25 0.98
N GLN A 6 15.42 16.10 -0.29
CA GLN A 6 14.67 16.75 -1.38
C GLN A 6 13.22 16.27 -1.45
N LEU A 7 12.94 14.98 -1.14
CA LEU A 7 11.57 14.47 -1.08
C LEU A 7 10.79 15.11 0.08
N GLU A 8 11.42 15.25 1.24
CA GLU A 8 10.81 15.96 2.38
C GLU A 8 10.56 17.43 2.07
N ASP A 9 11.54 18.10 1.42
CA ASP A 9 11.39 19.49 0.99
C ASP A 9 10.20 19.66 0.04
N PHE A 10 9.96 18.70 -0.87
CA PHE A 10 8.78 18.71 -1.74
C PHE A 10 7.48 18.53 -0.95
N ALA A 11 7.44 17.57 -0.01
CA ALA A 11 6.26 17.39 0.84
C ALA A 11 5.94 18.65 1.64
N TYR A 12 6.97 19.28 2.23
CA TYR A 12 6.81 20.44 3.12
C TYR A 12 6.65 21.78 2.38
N ALA A 13 6.81 21.79 1.05
CA ALA A 13 6.48 22.95 0.25
C ALA A 13 4.96 23.23 0.18
N TYR A 14 4.13 22.25 0.59
CA TYR A 14 2.68 22.31 0.51
C TYR A 14 2.04 22.06 1.89
N PRO A 15 0.82 22.60 2.15
CA PRO A 15 0.16 22.51 3.45
C PRO A 15 -0.08 21.07 3.94
N GLU A 16 -0.34 20.15 3.02
CA GLU A 16 -0.66 18.74 3.31
C GLU A 16 0.53 17.97 3.86
N ARG A 17 1.76 18.42 3.58
CA ARG A 17 3.02 17.83 4.03
C ARG A 17 3.17 16.33 3.73
N ASN A 18 2.61 15.91 2.62
CA ASN A 18 2.68 14.55 2.11
C ASN A 18 2.96 14.54 0.61
N ARG A 19 3.11 13.34 0.05
CA ARG A 19 3.36 13.10 -1.37
C ARG A 19 2.30 12.17 -1.97
N VAL A 20 1.06 12.28 -1.51
CA VAL A 20 -0.07 11.51 -2.02
C VAL A 20 -0.14 11.62 -3.54
N PHE A 21 -0.42 10.50 -4.21
CA PHE A 21 -0.42 10.43 -5.68
C PHE A 21 -1.26 11.56 -6.32
N GLY A 22 -0.74 12.13 -7.40
CA GLY A 22 -1.39 13.22 -8.13
C GLY A 22 -1.41 14.58 -7.41
N SER A 23 -0.92 14.68 -6.17
CA SER A 23 -0.72 15.95 -5.48
C SER A 23 0.42 16.77 -6.10
N ALA A 24 0.52 18.05 -5.74
CA ALA A 24 1.60 18.90 -6.22
C ALA A 24 2.98 18.40 -5.77
N ALA A 25 3.11 18.01 -4.50
CA ALA A 25 4.35 17.44 -3.94
C ALA A 25 4.75 16.12 -4.61
N HIS A 26 3.77 15.26 -4.91
CA HIS A 26 4.04 14.03 -5.66
C HIS A 26 4.49 14.33 -7.09
N ASN A 27 3.86 15.28 -7.76
CA ASN A 27 4.26 15.69 -9.11
C ASN A 27 5.68 16.27 -9.13
N ASP A 28 6.09 17.04 -8.11
CA ASP A 28 7.46 17.53 -7.95
C ASP A 28 8.46 16.36 -7.78
N THR A 29 8.08 15.31 -7.02
CA THR A 29 8.86 14.09 -6.86
C THR A 29 9.03 13.34 -8.18
N VAL A 30 7.93 13.12 -8.91
CA VAL A 30 7.91 12.47 -10.23
C VAL A 30 8.77 13.25 -11.23
N ASP A 31 8.65 14.58 -11.26
CA ASP A 31 9.41 15.45 -12.13
C ASP A 31 10.90 15.49 -11.80
N PHE A 32 11.23 15.47 -10.51
CA PHE A 32 12.60 15.37 -10.03
C PHE A 32 13.26 14.08 -10.53
N ILE A 33 12.65 12.93 -10.29
CA ILE A 33 13.18 11.62 -10.71
C ILE A 33 13.32 11.56 -12.24
N TYR A 34 12.28 11.97 -12.96
CA TYR A 34 12.29 12.02 -14.43
C TYR A 34 13.45 12.87 -14.97
N ARG A 35 13.62 14.09 -14.45
CA ARG A 35 14.70 15.00 -14.87
C ARG A 35 16.08 14.45 -14.55
N GLU A 36 16.28 13.90 -13.37
CA GLU A 36 17.57 13.33 -12.95
C GLU A 36 18.00 12.16 -13.85
N LEU A 37 17.08 11.28 -14.21
CA LEU A 37 17.34 10.15 -15.11
C LEU A 37 17.56 10.64 -16.55
N LYS A 38 16.72 11.54 -17.05
CA LYS A 38 16.80 12.10 -18.41
C LYS A 38 18.14 12.80 -18.67
N ARG A 39 18.64 13.55 -17.66
CA ARG A 39 19.93 14.26 -17.73
C ARG A 39 21.12 13.33 -17.93
N THR A 40 21.02 12.07 -17.54
CA THR A 40 22.12 11.11 -17.71
C THR A 40 22.40 10.81 -19.18
N GLY A 41 21.41 10.92 -20.05
CA GLY A 41 21.50 10.52 -21.46
C GLY A 41 21.64 9.01 -21.69
N TYR A 42 21.74 8.21 -20.62
CA TYR A 42 22.00 6.77 -20.62
C TYR A 42 20.75 5.93 -20.78
N TYR A 43 19.57 6.47 -20.37
CA TYR A 43 18.29 5.82 -20.37
C TYR A 43 17.33 6.40 -21.41
N ASP A 44 16.45 5.57 -21.94
CA ASP A 44 15.16 5.99 -22.44
C ASP A 44 14.26 6.16 -21.24
N VAL A 45 13.74 7.38 -21.03
CA VAL A 45 12.95 7.73 -19.85
C VAL A 45 11.60 8.26 -20.30
N TRP A 46 10.53 7.70 -19.74
CA TRP A 46 9.16 8.17 -20.02
C TRP A 46 8.30 8.18 -18.77
N LYS A 47 7.22 8.93 -18.81
CA LYS A 47 6.15 8.91 -17.84
C LYS A 47 4.99 8.12 -18.41
N GLN A 48 4.48 7.15 -17.67
CA GLN A 48 3.26 6.40 -18.00
C GLN A 48 2.08 7.04 -17.27
N PRO A 49 1.19 7.79 -17.96
CA PRO A 49 0.08 8.47 -17.32
C PRO A 49 -1.02 7.48 -16.90
N GLN A 50 -1.64 7.78 -15.79
CA GLN A 50 -2.78 7.05 -15.23
C GLN A 50 -3.75 8.04 -14.60
N VAL A 51 -5.02 7.65 -14.49
CA VAL A 51 -6.04 8.38 -13.73
C VAL A 51 -6.64 7.44 -12.71
N HIS A 52 -6.55 7.83 -11.43
CA HIS A 52 -7.12 7.07 -10.33
C HIS A 52 -8.00 7.96 -9.47
N THR A 53 -9.03 7.37 -8.90
CA THR A 53 -9.90 8.06 -7.95
C THR A 53 -9.21 8.09 -6.59
N TRP A 54 -9.00 9.31 -6.11
CA TRP A 54 -8.56 9.56 -4.74
C TRP A 54 -9.76 9.97 -3.90
N THR A 55 -9.78 9.53 -2.65
CA THR A 55 -10.84 9.87 -1.71
C THR A 55 -10.24 10.06 -0.32
N THR A 56 -10.72 11.09 0.37
CA THR A 56 -10.49 11.30 1.80
C THR A 56 -11.79 11.72 2.44
N ALA A 57 -11.93 11.49 3.74
CA ALA A 57 -13.10 11.91 4.48
C ALA A 57 -12.79 12.14 5.96
N ASP A 58 -13.41 13.18 6.50
CA ASP A 58 -13.51 13.44 7.93
C ASP A 58 -14.91 13.11 8.42
N SER A 59 -15.05 12.73 9.69
CA SER A 59 -16.35 12.47 10.30
C SER A 59 -16.45 13.03 11.72
N SER A 60 -17.66 13.40 12.08
CA SER A 60 -18.06 13.71 13.46
C SER A 60 -19.36 12.97 13.76
N LEU A 61 -19.29 12.00 14.66
CA LEU A 61 -20.47 11.28 15.16
C LEU A 61 -20.68 11.60 16.64
N LYS A 62 -21.92 11.99 17.01
CA LYS A 62 -22.27 12.28 18.40
C LYS A 62 -23.53 11.51 18.81
N PHE A 63 -23.45 10.93 20.00
CA PHE A 63 -24.54 10.27 20.68
C PHE A 63 -24.72 10.88 22.08
N ASN A 64 -25.88 11.42 22.39
CA ASN A 64 -26.19 12.15 23.66
C ASN A 64 -25.20 13.29 23.99
N GLY A 65 -24.60 13.89 22.95
CA GLY A 65 -23.59 14.96 23.09
C GLY A 65 -22.15 14.47 23.20
N ASP A 66 -21.94 13.21 23.46
CA ASP A 66 -20.58 12.58 23.49
C ASP A 66 -20.14 12.19 22.10
N SER A 67 -18.88 12.40 21.81
CA SER A 67 -18.26 11.97 20.53
C SER A 67 -18.02 10.46 20.52
N ILE A 68 -18.33 9.83 19.39
CA ILE A 68 -18.03 8.43 19.08
C ILE A 68 -17.03 8.39 17.93
N ASP A 69 -16.01 7.56 18.05
CA ASP A 69 -15.07 7.31 16.95
C ASP A 69 -15.78 6.58 15.81
N ALA A 70 -15.86 7.24 14.66
CA ALA A 70 -16.45 6.71 13.45
C ALA A 70 -15.44 6.79 12.30
N THR A 71 -15.29 5.69 11.57
CA THR A 71 -14.43 5.64 10.38
C THR A 71 -15.31 5.64 9.14
N VAL A 72 -15.15 6.65 8.29
CA VAL A 72 -15.88 6.74 7.03
C VAL A 72 -15.45 5.60 6.10
N MET A 73 -16.42 4.91 5.50
CA MET A 73 -16.13 3.91 4.47
C MET A 73 -15.61 4.60 3.22
N THR A 74 -14.53 4.08 2.65
CA THR A 74 -13.95 4.62 1.40
C THR A 74 -15.01 4.70 0.31
N TYR A 75 -15.12 5.84 -0.36
CA TYR A 75 -16.16 6.22 -1.34
C TYR A 75 -17.53 6.57 -0.76
N SER A 76 -17.67 6.69 0.53
CA SER A 76 -18.92 7.21 1.12
C SER A 76 -19.19 8.63 0.65
N PRO A 77 -20.41 9.00 0.27
CA PRO A 77 -20.78 10.39 0.04
C PRO A 77 -20.79 11.22 1.34
N SER A 78 -20.77 12.54 1.20
CA SER A 78 -20.92 13.48 2.31
C SER A 78 -22.34 13.49 2.86
N VAL A 79 -22.47 13.78 4.16
CA VAL A 79 -23.76 14.01 4.84
C VAL A 79 -23.57 14.92 6.05
N ASN A 80 -24.58 15.71 6.35
CA ASN A 80 -24.70 16.41 7.64
C ASN A 80 -26.14 16.24 8.12
N VAL A 81 -26.34 15.39 9.12
CA VAL A 81 -27.67 14.99 9.56
C VAL A 81 -27.74 14.86 11.08
N ASN A 82 -28.87 15.30 11.65
CA ASN A 82 -29.23 15.01 13.02
C ASN A 82 -30.62 14.33 12.99
N ALA A 83 -30.64 13.00 13.14
CA ALA A 83 -31.83 12.20 12.91
C ALA A 83 -31.96 11.05 13.90
N GLU A 84 -33.19 10.55 14.03
CA GLU A 84 -33.49 9.35 14.81
C GLU A 84 -32.83 8.12 14.22
N VAL A 85 -32.48 7.16 15.06
CA VAL A 85 -31.93 5.86 14.68
C VAL A 85 -33.07 4.91 14.36
N GLU A 86 -32.94 4.20 13.25
CA GLU A 86 -33.68 2.98 12.94
C GLU A 86 -32.77 1.78 13.01
N VAL A 87 -33.07 0.85 13.91
CA VAL A 87 -32.30 -0.39 14.04
C VAL A 87 -32.72 -1.36 12.94
N ILE A 88 -31.79 -1.70 12.07
CA ILE A 88 -32.05 -2.58 10.94
C ILE A 88 -32.01 -4.06 11.39
N ALA A 89 -33.07 -4.78 11.08
CA ALA A 89 -33.19 -6.19 11.39
C ALA A 89 -32.17 -7.03 10.61
N ASN A 90 -31.87 -8.22 11.10
CA ASN A 90 -30.89 -9.12 10.51
C ASN A 90 -29.53 -8.42 10.32
N LEU A 91 -28.98 -8.45 9.12
CA LEU A 91 -27.70 -7.85 8.79
C LEU A 91 -27.83 -6.75 7.72
N GLY A 92 -29.07 -6.32 7.41
CA GLY A 92 -29.34 -5.31 6.37
C GLY A 92 -28.85 -5.74 4.98
N CYS A 93 -29.00 -7.01 4.63
CA CYS A 93 -28.54 -7.57 3.38
C CYS A 93 -29.64 -7.76 2.32
N THR A 94 -30.89 -7.45 2.68
CA THR A 94 -32.05 -7.51 1.77
C THR A 94 -32.92 -6.27 1.92
N ALA A 95 -33.66 -5.90 0.88
CA ALA A 95 -34.58 -4.75 0.93
C ALA A 95 -35.63 -4.88 2.03
N SER A 96 -36.05 -6.10 2.37
CA SER A 96 -37.02 -6.36 3.45
C SER A 96 -36.49 -6.12 4.85
N ASP A 97 -35.18 -5.98 5.02
CA ASP A 97 -34.57 -5.65 6.32
C ASP A 97 -34.73 -4.15 6.66
N TYR A 98 -35.02 -3.31 5.66
CA TYR A 98 -35.19 -1.87 5.81
C TYR A 98 -36.69 -1.53 5.83
N PRO A 99 -37.27 -1.27 7.01
CA PRO A 99 -38.67 -0.90 7.13
C PRO A 99 -38.90 0.51 6.57
N SER A 100 -40.15 0.82 6.20
CA SER A 100 -40.51 2.19 5.73
C SER A 100 -40.26 3.30 6.75
N SER A 101 -40.13 2.96 8.02
CA SER A 101 -39.76 3.90 9.10
C SER A 101 -38.32 4.39 9.00
N VAL A 102 -37.43 3.75 8.20
CA VAL A 102 -36.04 4.17 8.04
C VAL A 102 -35.90 5.47 7.22
N SER A 103 -36.92 5.81 6.43
CA SER A 103 -36.91 7.03 5.61
C SER A 103 -36.62 8.27 6.46
N GLY A 104 -35.55 9.01 6.08
CA GLY A 104 -35.07 10.20 6.82
C GLY A 104 -34.35 9.91 8.14
N ARG A 105 -34.13 8.63 8.51
CA ARG A 105 -33.43 8.22 9.73
C ARG A 105 -32.04 7.69 9.45
N ILE A 106 -31.24 7.55 10.50
CA ILE A 106 -29.93 6.88 10.43
C ILE A 106 -30.15 5.39 10.66
N ALA A 107 -29.84 4.58 9.64
CA ALA A 107 -29.89 3.12 9.72
C ALA A 107 -28.73 2.59 10.56
N LEU A 108 -28.99 1.96 11.70
CA LEU A 108 -27.99 1.24 12.50
C LEU A 108 -27.96 -0.23 12.09
N VAL A 109 -26.85 -0.67 11.50
CA VAL A 109 -26.71 -2.01 10.87
C VAL A 109 -25.55 -2.76 11.48
N LYS A 110 -25.71 -4.05 11.73
CA LYS A 110 -24.59 -4.92 12.15
C LYS A 110 -23.73 -5.31 10.96
N ARG A 111 -22.40 -5.35 11.13
CA ARG A 111 -21.47 -5.94 10.16
C ARG A 111 -21.75 -7.44 9.98
N GLY A 112 -21.73 -7.93 8.74
CA GLY A 112 -21.81 -9.37 8.40
C GLY A 112 -22.36 -9.62 7.00
N GLU A 113 -22.07 -10.79 6.46
CA GLU A 113 -22.51 -11.39 5.19
C GLU A 113 -22.29 -10.53 3.92
N CYS A 114 -23.16 -9.55 3.66
CA CYS A 114 -23.08 -8.71 2.48
C CYS A 114 -22.06 -7.57 2.61
N THR A 115 -21.68 -7.00 1.48
CA THR A 115 -20.70 -5.89 1.41
C THR A 115 -21.26 -4.59 2.00
N PHE A 116 -20.38 -3.67 2.37
CA PHE A 116 -20.79 -2.33 2.81
C PHE A 116 -21.48 -1.55 1.68
N ALA A 117 -21.08 -1.78 0.44
CA ALA A 117 -21.76 -1.22 -0.73
C ALA A 117 -23.21 -1.66 -0.81
N GLU A 118 -23.49 -2.96 -0.67
CA GLU A 118 -24.87 -3.48 -0.67
C GLU A 118 -25.71 -2.88 0.44
N LYS A 119 -25.18 -2.76 1.67
CA LYS A 119 -25.89 -2.10 2.78
C LYS A 119 -26.18 -0.64 2.47
N SER A 120 -25.21 0.09 1.90
CA SER A 120 -25.38 1.50 1.53
C SER A 120 -26.40 1.69 0.40
N ILE A 121 -26.41 0.83 -0.64
CA ILE A 121 -27.37 0.86 -1.74
C ILE A 121 -28.79 0.57 -1.23
N LEU A 122 -28.95 -0.45 -0.39
CA LEU A 122 -30.25 -0.81 0.16
C LEU A 122 -30.81 0.27 1.07
N ALA A 123 -29.95 0.90 1.87
CA ALA A 123 -30.33 2.03 2.71
C ALA A 123 -30.73 3.26 1.88
N ALA A 124 -30.01 3.56 0.80
CA ALA A 124 -30.33 4.63 -0.13
C ALA A 124 -31.67 4.38 -0.82
N ALA A 125 -31.94 3.14 -1.24
CA ALA A 125 -33.23 2.74 -1.85
C ALA A 125 -34.43 2.84 -0.87
N ALA A 126 -34.17 2.82 0.45
CA ALA A 126 -35.15 2.99 1.52
C ALA A 126 -35.18 4.43 2.05
N ASP A 127 -34.56 5.41 1.39
CA ASP A 127 -34.46 6.81 1.78
C ASP A 127 -33.84 7.02 3.18
N ALA A 128 -32.96 6.13 3.63
CA ALA A 128 -32.23 6.37 4.88
C ALA A 128 -31.30 7.58 4.74
N ALA A 129 -31.30 8.46 5.75
CA ALA A 129 -30.48 9.66 5.75
C ALA A 129 -28.98 9.35 5.79
N ALA A 130 -28.60 8.26 6.48
CA ALA A 130 -27.23 7.75 6.55
C ALA A 130 -27.23 6.32 7.10
N VAL A 131 -26.07 5.67 7.08
CA VAL A 131 -25.84 4.34 7.63
C VAL A 131 -24.70 4.36 8.64
N ILE A 132 -24.94 3.81 9.82
CA ILE A 132 -23.89 3.48 10.78
C ILE A 132 -23.80 1.96 10.86
N VAL A 133 -22.63 1.41 10.52
CA VAL A 133 -22.35 -0.02 10.65
C VAL A 133 -21.53 -0.25 11.90
N TYR A 134 -22.03 -1.03 12.84
CA TYR A 134 -21.23 -1.42 14.00
C TYR A 134 -20.54 -2.77 13.80
N ASN A 135 -19.33 -2.89 14.35
CA ASN A 135 -18.50 -4.08 14.17
C ASN A 135 -19.13 -5.31 14.84
N ASN A 136 -18.81 -6.49 14.34
CA ASN A 136 -19.18 -7.79 14.89
C ASN A 136 -18.04 -8.45 15.69
N ALA A 137 -16.93 -7.73 15.87
CA ALA A 137 -15.75 -8.09 16.66
C ALA A 137 -15.22 -6.84 17.38
N GLU A 138 -14.32 -7.03 18.36
CA GLU A 138 -13.67 -5.92 19.05
C GLU A 138 -12.88 -5.01 18.07
N GLY A 139 -12.80 -3.73 18.41
CA GLY A 139 -12.04 -2.70 17.67
C GLY A 139 -12.88 -1.88 16.70
N SER A 140 -12.22 -0.92 16.06
CA SER A 140 -12.80 -0.03 15.06
C SER A 140 -13.21 -0.79 13.80
N LEU A 141 -14.08 -0.20 12.99
CA LEU A 141 -14.54 -0.78 11.73
C LEU A 141 -14.21 0.16 10.59
N SER A 142 -13.33 -0.27 9.71
CA SER A 142 -13.05 0.37 8.43
C SER A 142 -13.47 -0.51 7.25
N GLY A 143 -13.62 0.08 6.07
CA GLY A 143 -13.98 -0.65 4.88
C GLY A 143 -14.14 0.25 3.66
N THR A 144 -14.57 -0.34 2.55
CA THR A 144 -14.74 0.34 1.27
C THR A 144 -16.07 -0.05 0.61
N LEU A 145 -16.62 0.87 -0.17
CA LEU A 145 -17.76 0.61 -1.05
C LEU A 145 -17.32 0.06 -2.42
N GLY A 146 -15.99 -0.02 -2.64
CA GLY A 146 -15.43 -0.63 -3.86
C GLY A 146 -15.44 0.28 -5.09
N GLY A 147 -16.03 1.46 -5.02
CA GLY A 147 -16.10 2.44 -6.10
C GLY A 147 -16.99 3.62 -5.75
N VAL A 148 -17.00 4.62 -6.61
CA VAL A 148 -17.83 5.82 -6.43
C VAL A 148 -19.31 5.54 -6.70
N SER A 149 -20.17 6.30 -6.01
CA SER A 149 -21.60 6.33 -6.28
C SER A 149 -21.91 6.73 -7.74
N SER A 150 -22.97 6.17 -8.30
CA SER A 150 -23.48 6.52 -9.63
C SER A 150 -24.99 6.69 -9.59
N GLU A 151 -25.58 7.20 -10.67
CA GLU A 151 -27.07 7.29 -10.78
C GLU A 151 -27.73 5.91 -10.71
N ASP A 152 -27.09 4.88 -11.28
CA ASP A 152 -27.58 3.49 -11.28
C ASP A 152 -27.37 2.78 -9.94
N THR A 153 -26.38 3.23 -9.16
CA THR A 153 -26.01 2.66 -7.86
C THR A 153 -25.74 3.77 -6.84
N PRO A 154 -26.80 4.46 -6.38
CA PRO A 154 -26.65 5.51 -5.41
C PRO A 154 -26.27 4.94 -4.03
N TYR A 155 -25.35 5.59 -3.35
CA TYR A 155 -24.97 5.28 -1.98
C TYR A 155 -25.62 6.23 -0.98
N SER A 156 -26.12 5.70 0.13
CA SER A 156 -26.29 6.46 1.36
C SER A 156 -24.94 6.66 2.05
N ALA A 157 -24.73 7.80 2.69
CA ALA A 157 -23.51 8.05 3.46
C ALA A 157 -23.33 7.00 4.57
N ILE A 158 -22.10 6.49 4.75
CA ILE A 158 -21.88 5.33 5.60
C ILE A 158 -20.55 5.41 6.36
N ALA A 159 -20.63 5.14 7.67
CA ALA A 159 -19.45 5.02 8.53
C ALA A 159 -19.53 3.78 9.42
N GLY A 160 -18.34 3.29 9.81
CA GLY A 160 -18.18 2.19 10.75
C GLY A 160 -17.86 2.68 12.15
N ILE A 161 -18.38 1.97 13.16
CA ILE A 161 -18.09 2.20 14.58
C ILE A 161 -17.68 0.90 15.27
N SER A 162 -17.14 1.00 16.48
CA SER A 162 -16.81 -0.17 17.30
C SER A 162 -18.05 -1.01 17.65
N GLN A 163 -17.84 -2.28 17.96
CA GLN A 163 -18.90 -3.13 18.48
C GLN A 163 -19.51 -2.53 19.76
N THR A 164 -18.65 -2.09 20.68
CA THR A 164 -19.07 -1.53 21.98
C THR A 164 -19.98 -0.31 21.82
N ASP A 165 -19.64 0.60 20.92
CA ASP A 165 -20.45 1.80 20.71
C ASP A 165 -21.76 1.48 19.97
N GLY A 166 -21.72 0.52 19.05
CA GLY A 166 -22.93 0.02 18.39
C GLY A 166 -23.90 -0.63 19.37
N GLU A 167 -23.42 -1.45 20.31
CA GLU A 167 -24.22 -2.10 21.35
C GLU A 167 -24.81 -1.09 22.35
N LYS A 168 -24.08 0.00 22.67
CA LYS A 168 -24.62 1.11 23.48
C LYS A 168 -25.81 1.80 22.80
N ILE A 169 -25.67 2.11 21.51
CA ILE A 169 -26.74 2.76 20.73
C ILE A 169 -27.94 1.80 20.60
N LEU A 170 -27.69 0.52 20.32
CA LEU A 170 -28.72 -0.52 20.23
C LEU A 170 -29.50 -0.66 21.52
N SER A 171 -28.81 -0.71 22.66
CA SER A 171 -29.44 -0.79 23.98
C SER A 171 -30.31 0.43 24.27
N ALA A 172 -29.81 1.63 24.03
CA ALA A 172 -30.56 2.87 24.19
C ALA A 172 -31.80 2.94 23.27
N SER A 173 -31.69 2.39 22.05
CA SER A 173 -32.80 2.32 21.09
C SER A 173 -33.92 1.37 21.54
N ALA A 174 -33.61 0.38 22.38
CA ALA A 174 -34.63 -0.49 22.99
C ALA A 174 -35.40 0.19 24.10
N ASP A 175 -34.80 1.19 24.77
CA ASP A 175 -35.41 1.94 25.88
C ASP A 175 -36.18 3.19 25.40
N GLY A 176 -35.96 3.64 24.16
CA GLY A 176 -36.63 4.80 23.62
C GLY A 176 -36.06 5.34 22.32
N VAL A 177 -36.51 6.49 21.88
CA VAL A 177 -36.02 7.15 20.66
C VAL A 177 -34.59 7.65 20.88
N VAL A 178 -33.71 7.24 20.02
CA VAL A 178 -32.30 7.68 19.98
C VAL A 178 -32.06 8.57 18.77
N THR A 179 -31.41 9.71 18.99
CA THR A 179 -30.98 10.63 17.93
C THR A 179 -29.45 10.66 17.86
N LEU A 180 -28.92 10.59 16.65
CA LEU A 180 -27.50 10.76 16.38
C LEU A 180 -27.28 12.01 15.51
N PHE A 181 -26.20 12.73 15.79
CA PHE A 181 -25.64 13.70 14.86
C PHE A 181 -24.50 13.01 14.09
N LEU A 182 -24.58 13.01 12.77
CA LEU A 182 -23.52 12.51 11.87
C LEU A 182 -23.18 13.56 10.84
N GLU A 183 -21.91 13.90 10.79
CA GLU A 183 -21.33 14.69 9.72
C GLU A 183 -20.23 13.87 9.07
N ILE A 184 -20.26 13.77 7.75
CA ILE A 184 -19.21 13.20 6.91
C ILE A 184 -18.89 14.23 5.84
N GLU A 185 -17.64 14.68 5.81
CA GLU A 185 -17.10 15.52 4.76
C GLU A 185 -16.20 14.69 3.87
N SER A 186 -16.74 14.16 2.78
CA SER A 186 -16.01 13.37 1.80
C SER A 186 -15.54 14.21 0.63
N ARG A 187 -14.32 13.94 0.21
CA ARG A 187 -13.74 14.50 -1.01
C ARG A 187 -13.32 13.37 -1.91
N ILE A 188 -13.94 13.29 -3.08
CA ILE A 188 -13.69 12.25 -4.09
C ILE A 188 -13.33 12.95 -5.39
N GLU A 189 -12.15 12.66 -5.93
CA GLU A 189 -11.67 13.29 -7.16
C GLU A 189 -10.81 12.34 -7.99
N ASN A 190 -10.86 12.51 -9.31
CA ASN A 190 -9.95 11.82 -10.21
C ASN A 190 -8.65 12.59 -10.34
N ARG A 191 -7.54 11.94 -10.00
CA ARG A 191 -6.20 12.50 -10.08
C ARG A 191 -5.41 11.85 -11.19
N THR A 192 -4.79 12.68 -12.03
CA THR A 192 -3.80 12.21 -13.00
C THR A 192 -2.46 12.04 -12.28
N THR A 193 -1.85 10.89 -12.49
CA THR A 193 -0.56 10.55 -11.90
C THR A 193 0.30 9.74 -12.88
N PHE A 194 1.56 9.47 -12.53
CA PHE A 194 2.51 8.90 -13.49
C PHE A 194 3.46 7.90 -12.81
N ASN A 195 3.61 6.73 -13.41
CA ASN A 195 4.83 5.95 -13.20
C ASN A 195 5.97 6.62 -13.97
N VAL A 196 7.16 6.70 -13.38
CA VAL A 196 8.40 7.03 -14.11
C VAL A 196 9.14 5.74 -14.41
N ILE A 197 9.43 5.53 -15.68
CA ILE A 197 10.10 4.32 -16.15
C ILE A 197 11.35 4.74 -16.93
N ALA A 198 12.46 4.07 -16.62
CA ALA A 198 13.75 4.33 -17.28
C ALA A 198 14.43 3.02 -17.66
N GLU A 199 14.65 2.79 -18.93
CA GLU A 199 15.36 1.61 -19.43
C GLU A 199 16.69 2.01 -20.05
N THR A 200 17.75 1.25 -19.80
CA THR A 200 19.05 1.47 -20.42
C THR A 200 18.93 1.41 -21.95
N LYS A 201 19.54 2.36 -22.68
CA LYS A 201 19.56 2.36 -24.14
C LYS A 201 20.36 1.20 -24.74
N HIS A 202 21.23 0.61 -23.95
CA HIS A 202 22.10 -0.50 -24.32
C HIS A 202 21.77 -1.74 -23.47
N GLY A 203 22.27 -2.87 -23.91
CA GLY A 203 22.00 -4.18 -23.33
C GLY A 203 20.99 -4.96 -24.16
N ASP A 204 20.77 -6.22 -23.81
CA ASP A 204 19.79 -7.08 -24.48
C ASP A 204 18.37 -6.79 -23.94
N HIS A 205 17.57 -6.12 -24.73
CA HIS A 205 16.18 -5.77 -24.42
C HIS A 205 15.21 -6.98 -24.44
N ASN A 206 15.68 -8.18 -24.81
CA ASN A 206 14.94 -9.42 -24.63
C ASN A 206 15.22 -10.08 -23.27
N ASN A 207 16.12 -9.51 -22.48
CA ASN A 207 16.49 -9.94 -21.16
C ASN A 207 16.54 -8.74 -20.21
N VAL A 208 15.38 -8.23 -19.83
CA VAL A 208 15.24 -7.03 -19.00
C VAL A 208 15.31 -7.40 -17.52
N VAL A 209 16.24 -6.79 -16.80
CA VAL A 209 16.34 -6.78 -15.35
C VAL A 209 15.54 -5.62 -14.83
N SER A 210 14.49 -5.86 -14.05
CA SER A 210 13.60 -4.83 -13.55
C SER A 210 13.77 -4.61 -12.05
N LEU A 211 13.66 -3.36 -11.61
CA LEU A 211 13.63 -3.02 -10.19
C LEU A 211 12.78 -1.77 -9.95
N GLY A 212 12.25 -1.62 -8.75
CA GLY A 212 11.39 -0.48 -8.44
C GLY A 212 11.12 -0.26 -6.96
N GLY A 213 10.37 0.79 -6.71
CA GLY A 213 9.76 1.23 -5.47
C GLY A 213 8.78 2.34 -5.79
N HIS A 214 8.02 2.84 -4.81
CA HIS A 214 6.96 3.81 -5.06
C HIS A 214 7.29 5.25 -4.68
N THR A 215 6.64 6.18 -5.34
CA THR A 215 6.94 7.64 -5.25
C THR A 215 5.95 8.40 -4.39
N ASP A 216 4.79 7.84 -4.16
CA ASP A 216 3.77 8.43 -3.32
C ASP A 216 4.00 8.14 -1.83
N SER A 217 3.17 8.71 -1.00
CA SER A 217 3.08 8.46 0.43
C SER A 217 1.62 8.43 0.85
N VAL A 218 1.36 7.96 2.06
CA VAL A 218 0.07 8.15 2.74
C VAL A 218 -0.22 9.62 3.02
N GLU A 219 -1.48 9.94 3.37
CA GLU A 219 -1.90 11.30 3.74
C GLU A 219 -1.26 11.80 5.03
N ALA A 220 -0.92 10.90 5.94
CA ALA A 220 -0.45 11.23 7.28
C ALA A 220 0.94 11.87 7.33
N GLY A 221 1.81 11.61 6.33
CA GLY A 221 3.18 12.09 6.39
C GLY A 221 3.94 12.09 5.05
N PRO A 222 5.18 12.56 5.09
CA PRO A 222 5.99 12.75 3.89
C PRO A 222 6.51 11.45 3.26
N GLY A 223 6.51 10.31 3.98
CA GLY A 223 6.91 9.01 3.44
C GLY A 223 8.40 8.95 3.04
N ILE A 224 9.32 9.29 3.93
CA ILE A 224 10.75 9.37 3.56
C ILE A 224 11.47 8.04 3.73
N ASN A 225 11.03 7.18 4.63
CA ASN A 225 11.39 5.78 4.64
C ASN A 225 10.47 4.98 3.71
N ASP A 226 9.18 5.22 3.78
CA ASP A 226 8.11 4.59 3.00
C ASP A 226 7.62 5.49 1.84
N ASP A 227 8.03 5.35 0.57
CA ASP A 227 9.19 4.60 0.12
C ASP A 227 10.27 5.53 -0.47
N GLY A 228 10.45 6.69 0.19
CA GLY A 228 11.56 7.60 -0.16
C GLY A 228 12.91 6.90 -0.11
N SER A 229 13.10 5.92 0.79
CA SER A 229 14.35 5.18 0.93
C SER A 229 14.64 4.30 -0.29
N GLY A 230 13.68 3.53 -0.77
CA GLY A 230 13.84 2.66 -1.94
C GLY A 230 14.03 3.45 -3.22
N ILE A 231 13.16 4.45 -3.48
CA ILE A 231 13.28 5.22 -4.73
C ILE A 231 14.58 6.03 -4.81
N ILE A 232 15.08 6.58 -3.71
CA ILE A 232 16.36 7.30 -3.71
C ILE A 232 17.53 6.33 -3.87
N SER A 233 17.48 5.13 -3.27
CA SER A 233 18.44 4.06 -3.55
C SER A 233 18.46 3.71 -5.03
N ASN A 234 17.29 3.45 -5.61
CA ASN A 234 17.14 3.11 -7.03
C ASN A 234 17.68 4.22 -7.94
N LEU A 235 17.38 5.48 -7.64
CA LEU A 235 17.88 6.63 -8.40
C LEU A 235 19.42 6.76 -8.32
N VAL A 236 20.01 6.54 -7.13
CA VAL A 236 21.46 6.57 -6.95
C VAL A 236 22.13 5.43 -7.72
N VAL A 237 21.56 4.23 -7.66
CA VAL A 237 22.06 3.07 -8.42
C VAL A 237 21.94 3.31 -9.91
N ALA A 238 20.82 3.85 -10.40
CA ALA A 238 20.65 4.21 -11.80
C ALA A 238 21.70 5.22 -12.26
N LYS A 239 21.95 6.27 -11.46
CA LYS A 239 23.02 7.25 -11.79
C LYS A 239 24.43 6.64 -11.76
N ALA A 240 24.69 5.72 -10.84
CA ALA A 240 25.97 5.03 -10.78
C ALA A 240 26.20 4.08 -11.98
N LEU A 241 25.13 3.41 -12.42
CA LEU A 241 25.18 2.45 -13.55
C LEU A 241 25.62 3.11 -14.87
N THR A 242 25.41 4.42 -15.03
CA THR A 242 25.84 5.16 -16.25
C THR A 242 27.34 5.11 -16.54
N ARG A 243 28.14 4.67 -15.58
CA ARG A 243 29.61 4.52 -15.72
C ARG A 243 30.02 3.13 -16.24
N PHE A 244 29.05 2.27 -16.48
CA PHE A 244 29.28 0.86 -16.83
C PHE A 244 28.50 0.49 -18.09
N SER A 245 28.99 -0.49 -18.82
CA SER A 245 28.22 -1.17 -19.86
C SER A 245 27.43 -2.32 -19.26
N VAL A 246 26.25 -2.56 -19.82
CA VAL A 246 25.35 -3.65 -19.41
C VAL A 246 25.23 -4.68 -20.53
N LYS A 247 25.14 -5.95 -20.18
CA LYS A 247 24.88 -7.04 -21.14
C LYS A 247 23.36 -7.24 -21.30
N ASN A 248 22.63 -7.18 -20.21
CA ASN A 248 21.16 -7.24 -20.16
C ASN A 248 20.62 -5.84 -19.91
N ALA A 249 19.51 -5.46 -20.56
CA ALA A 249 18.89 -4.18 -20.29
C ALA A 249 18.40 -4.09 -18.84
N VAL A 250 18.49 -2.92 -18.25
CA VAL A 250 18.03 -2.66 -16.88
C VAL A 250 16.92 -1.61 -16.92
N ARG A 251 15.76 -1.95 -16.33
CA ARG A 251 14.59 -1.09 -16.28
C ARG A 251 14.26 -0.72 -14.84
N PHE A 252 14.37 0.56 -14.54
CA PHE A 252 14.00 1.15 -13.25
C PHE A 252 12.56 1.62 -13.31
N PHE A 253 11.83 1.31 -12.27
CA PHE A 253 10.46 1.75 -12.06
C PHE A 253 10.37 2.62 -10.81
N PHE A 254 9.60 3.69 -10.92
CA PHE A 254 9.23 4.56 -9.82
C PHE A 254 7.70 4.67 -9.89
N TRP A 255 7.05 3.85 -9.08
CA TRP A 255 5.63 3.63 -9.14
C TRP A 255 4.85 4.76 -8.51
N THR A 256 3.63 4.95 -8.92
CA THR A 256 2.67 5.86 -8.31
C THR A 256 1.57 5.09 -7.62
N ALA A 257 0.93 5.72 -6.62
CA ALA A 257 -0.30 5.23 -5.99
C ALA A 257 -0.19 3.78 -5.45
N GLU A 258 0.97 3.42 -4.90
CA GLU A 258 1.19 2.16 -4.20
C GLU A 258 0.32 2.09 -2.96
N GLU A 259 0.34 3.13 -2.15
CA GLU A 259 -0.35 3.31 -0.87
C GLU A 259 -1.89 3.20 -0.98
N PHE A 260 -2.39 3.31 -2.20
CA PHE A 260 -3.82 3.24 -2.54
C PHE A 260 -4.20 1.93 -3.21
N GLY A 261 -3.36 0.91 -3.05
CA GLY A 261 -3.62 -0.46 -3.50
C GLY A 261 -2.81 -0.89 -4.71
N LEU A 262 -1.51 -0.55 -4.75
CA LEU A 262 -0.55 -0.97 -5.79
C LEU A 262 -0.95 -0.49 -7.19
N LEU A 263 -1.72 0.63 -7.28
CA LEU A 263 -2.40 1.02 -8.53
C LEU A 263 -1.43 1.22 -9.68
N GLY A 264 -0.25 1.80 -9.43
CA GLY A 264 0.76 2.07 -10.44
C GLY A 264 1.41 0.82 -11.02
N SER A 265 1.85 -0.08 -10.19
CA SER A 265 2.50 -1.34 -10.61
C SER A 265 1.48 -2.34 -11.17
N GLU A 266 0.27 -2.40 -10.61
CA GLU A 266 -0.81 -3.23 -11.15
C GLU A 266 -1.29 -2.73 -12.51
N PHE A 267 -1.41 -1.40 -12.71
CA PHE A 267 -1.72 -0.84 -14.03
C PHE A 267 -0.67 -1.25 -15.06
N TYR A 268 0.61 -1.13 -14.72
CA TYR A 268 1.69 -1.54 -15.62
C TYR A 268 1.63 -3.04 -15.93
N THR A 269 1.61 -3.88 -14.91
CA THR A 269 1.67 -5.35 -15.07
C THR A 269 0.42 -5.93 -15.75
N SER A 270 -0.76 -5.34 -15.52
CA SER A 270 -2.02 -5.74 -16.15
C SER A 270 -2.06 -5.44 -17.64
N ASN A 271 -1.39 -4.36 -18.07
CA ASN A 271 -1.35 -3.92 -19.46
C ASN A 271 -0.14 -4.43 -20.25
N LEU A 272 0.71 -5.29 -19.66
CA LEU A 272 1.82 -5.90 -20.38
C LEU A 272 1.30 -6.80 -21.49
N SER A 273 1.79 -6.57 -22.72
CA SER A 273 1.66 -7.53 -23.81
C SER A 273 2.44 -8.81 -23.52
N ASP A 274 2.09 -9.91 -24.16
CA ASP A 274 2.82 -11.18 -24.03
C ASP A 274 4.30 -11.01 -24.45
N GLU A 275 4.59 -10.13 -25.42
CA GLU A 275 5.93 -9.82 -25.85
C GLU A 275 6.73 -9.10 -24.76
N GLU A 276 6.19 -8.03 -24.18
CA GLU A 276 6.83 -7.32 -23.08
C GLU A 276 6.99 -8.20 -21.83
N LEU A 277 5.95 -8.97 -21.52
CA LEU A 277 5.99 -9.93 -20.42
C LEU A 277 7.12 -10.98 -20.60
N ALA A 278 7.39 -11.42 -21.84
CA ALA A 278 8.46 -12.38 -22.14
C ALA A 278 9.86 -11.76 -21.99
N ARG A 279 10.00 -10.46 -22.15
CA ARG A 279 11.27 -9.73 -22.01
C ARG A 279 11.71 -9.56 -20.57
N ILE A 280 10.75 -9.39 -19.62
CA ILE A 280 11.07 -9.16 -18.20
C ILE A 280 11.50 -10.48 -17.57
N ARG A 281 12.77 -10.51 -17.11
CA ARG A 281 13.38 -11.71 -16.54
C ARG A 281 13.17 -11.84 -15.04
N LEU A 282 13.10 -10.71 -14.35
CA LEU A 282 12.89 -10.63 -12.90
C LEU A 282 12.47 -9.21 -12.49
N TYR A 283 11.93 -9.09 -11.27
CA TYR A 283 11.66 -7.82 -10.62
C TYR A 283 12.28 -7.78 -9.22
N LEU A 284 13.00 -6.72 -8.90
CA LEU A 284 13.56 -6.48 -7.57
C LEU A 284 12.80 -5.35 -6.90
N ASN A 285 12.24 -5.62 -5.74
CA ASN A 285 11.48 -4.66 -4.94
C ASN A 285 12.33 -4.06 -3.84
N PHE A 286 12.32 -2.75 -3.74
CA PHE A 286 13.02 -2.01 -2.70
C PHE A 286 12.05 -0.99 -2.12
N ASP A 287 11.48 -1.34 -0.99
CA ASP A 287 10.46 -0.61 -0.28
C ASP A 287 10.81 -0.66 1.21
N MET A 288 10.88 0.51 1.86
CA MET A 288 11.30 0.69 3.25
C MET A 288 12.63 0.00 3.58
N ILE A 289 13.72 0.51 3.04
CA ILE A 289 15.06 -0.08 3.21
C ILE A 289 15.94 0.65 4.24
N ALA A 290 15.35 1.54 5.06
CA ALA A 290 16.06 2.38 6.01
C ALA A 290 15.31 2.61 7.34
N SER A 291 14.51 1.66 7.80
CA SER A 291 13.71 1.76 9.03
C SER A 291 14.58 2.06 10.25
N PRO A 292 14.14 2.92 11.18
CA PRO A 292 14.97 3.38 12.30
C PRO A 292 15.40 2.25 13.26
N ASN A 293 14.53 1.30 13.52
CA ASN A 293 14.77 0.11 14.32
C ASN A 293 14.89 -1.15 13.45
N TYR A 294 15.65 -1.07 12.36
CA TYR A 294 15.70 -2.03 11.25
C TYR A 294 16.07 -3.47 11.65
N ALA A 295 15.59 -4.42 10.85
CA ALA A 295 16.26 -5.69 10.59
C ALA A 295 16.67 -5.73 9.10
N LEU A 296 17.67 -6.53 8.74
CA LEU A 296 17.97 -6.81 7.34
C LEU A 296 17.14 -8.01 6.93
N MET A 297 16.10 -7.76 6.11
CA MET A 297 15.16 -8.78 5.68
C MET A 297 15.29 -9.06 4.19
N ILE A 298 15.11 -10.32 3.80
CA ILE A 298 15.11 -10.76 2.41
C ILE A 298 13.79 -11.45 2.13
N TYR A 299 13.13 -11.14 1.00
CA TYR A 299 11.89 -11.83 0.62
C TYR A 299 12.15 -13.32 0.39
N ASP A 300 11.34 -14.17 1.07
CA ASP A 300 11.37 -15.62 1.02
C ASP A 300 10.91 -16.12 -0.36
N GLY A 301 11.84 -16.35 -1.24
CA GLY A 301 11.58 -16.73 -2.62
C GLY A 301 11.37 -18.23 -2.81
N ASP A 302 11.95 -19.08 -1.95
CA ASP A 302 11.81 -20.52 -2.00
C ASP A 302 10.70 -21.07 -1.10
N GLY A 303 10.19 -20.25 -0.18
CA GLY A 303 9.05 -20.56 0.68
C GLY A 303 9.40 -21.42 1.88
N ASP A 304 10.67 -21.54 2.23
CA ASP A 304 11.11 -22.39 3.33
C ASP A 304 10.74 -21.82 4.72
N ALA A 305 10.59 -20.50 4.81
CA ALA A 305 10.23 -19.81 6.05
C ALA A 305 8.70 -19.60 6.21
N PHE A 306 7.97 -19.33 5.13
CA PHE A 306 6.55 -18.93 5.20
C PHE A 306 5.61 -19.84 4.39
N ASN A 307 6.06 -20.96 3.85
CA ASN A 307 5.29 -21.90 3.03
C ASN A 307 4.62 -21.22 1.79
N GLN A 308 5.21 -20.14 1.28
CA GLN A 308 4.71 -19.38 0.15
C GLN A 308 5.83 -19.12 -0.84
N THR A 309 5.92 -19.97 -1.85
CA THR A 309 6.98 -19.91 -2.86
C THR A 309 6.69 -18.84 -3.90
N GLY A 310 7.69 -18.03 -4.25
CA GLY A 310 7.63 -17.14 -5.39
C GLY A 310 7.69 -17.89 -6.75
N PRO A 311 7.45 -17.22 -7.89
CA PRO A 311 7.63 -17.79 -9.21
C PRO A 311 9.07 -18.29 -9.42
N ALA A 312 9.26 -19.25 -10.34
CA ALA A 312 10.56 -19.85 -10.63
C ALA A 312 11.61 -18.78 -10.97
N GLY A 313 12.64 -18.66 -10.15
CA GLY A 313 13.65 -17.61 -10.16
C GLY A 313 13.68 -16.77 -8.88
N SER A 314 12.60 -16.75 -8.08
CA SER A 314 12.55 -16.00 -6.82
C SER A 314 13.53 -16.56 -5.78
N ALA A 315 13.64 -17.88 -5.64
CA ALA A 315 14.64 -18.53 -4.80
C ALA A 315 16.09 -18.13 -5.16
N GLN A 316 16.38 -17.92 -6.44
CA GLN A 316 17.71 -17.48 -6.89
C GLN A 316 17.97 -16.01 -6.56
N ILE A 317 16.93 -15.19 -6.56
CA ILE A 317 17.02 -13.78 -6.13
C ILE A 317 17.28 -13.72 -4.62
N GLU A 318 16.54 -14.47 -3.83
CA GLU A 318 16.77 -14.64 -2.40
C GLU A 318 18.21 -15.06 -2.10
N ALA A 319 18.67 -16.17 -2.70
CA ALA A 319 20.02 -16.68 -2.53
C ALA A 319 21.11 -15.66 -2.91
N LEU A 320 20.84 -14.76 -3.88
CA LEU A 320 21.77 -13.69 -4.23
C LEU A 320 21.94 -12.71 -3.06
N PHE A 321 20.85 -12.24 -2.44
CA PHE A 321 20.90 -11.31 -1.31
C PHE A 321 21.48 -11.97 -0.06
N GLU A 322 21.11 -13.21 0.23
CA GLU A 322 21.70 -14.01 1.29
C GLU A 322 23.23 -14.13 1.16
N ASN A 323 23.69 -14.52 -0.03
CA ASN A 323 25.14 -14.64 -0.31
C ASN A 323 25.84 -13.29 -0.19
N TYR A 324 25.18 -12.20 -0.60
CA TYR A 324 25.72 -10.86 -0.41
C TYR A 324 25.91 -10.54 1.07
N TYR A 325 24.86 -10.69 1.90
CA TYR A 325 24.95 -10.39 3.34
C TYR A 325 25.93 -11.33 4.05
N LYS A 326 25.92 -12.62 3.73
CA LYS A 326 26.92 -13.60 4.23
C LYS A 326 28.35 -13.16 3.90
N SER A 327 28.61 -12.69 2.67
CA SER A 327 29.92 -12.19 2.25
C SER A 327 30.39 -10.95 3.03
N LYS A 328 29.44 -10.16 3.54
CA LYS A 328 29.69 -8.98 4.37
C LYS A 328 29.66 -9.28 5.87
N LYS A 329 29.42 -10.55 6.25
CA LYS A 329 29.25 -11.00 7.64
C LYS A 329 28.09 -10.27 8.35
N LEU A 330 27.06 -9.92 7.61
CA LEU A 330 25.85 -9.29 8.11
C LEU A 330 24.79 -10.35 8.40
N PRO A 331 24.11 -10.31 9.54
CA PRO A 331 22.95 -11.14 9.80
C PRO A 331 21.78 -10.69 8.91
N TYR A 332 20.87 -11.61 8.62
CA TYR A 332 19.62 -11.34 7.92
C TYR A 332 18.54 -12.32 8.40
N ILE A 333 17.28 -11.99 8.11
CA ILE A 333 16.11 -12.83 8.35
C ILE A 333 15.20 -12.83 7.11
N PRO A 334 14.38 -13.87 6.92
CA PRO A 334 13.40 -13.87 5.84
C PRO A 334 12.21 -12.93 6.13
N THR A 335 11.54 -12.47 5.06
CA THR A 335 10.25 -11.80 5.09
C THR A 335 9.31 -12.37 4.04
N ALA A 336 8.00 -12.40 4.31
CA ALA A 336 7.02 -13.02 3.44
C ALA A 336 6.66 -12.15 2.22
N PHE A 337 6.22 -12.80 1.14
CA PHE A 337 5.47 -12.15 0.08
C PHE A 337 4.00 -12.04 0.47
N ASP A 338 3.65 -11.05 1.31
CA ASP A 338 2.30 -10.83 1.81
C ASP A 338 1.39 -10.03 0.85
N GLY A 339 1.95 -9.56 -0.26
CA GLY A 339 1.25 -8.81 -1.29
C GLY A 339 1.08 -7.32 -0.97
N ARG A 340 1.84 -6.77 -0.04
CA ARG A 340 1.75 -5.38 0.42
C ARG A 340 2.71 -4.42 -0.30
N SER A 341 3.37 -4.84 -1.38
CA SER A 341 4.23 -3.96 -2.15
C SER A 341 4.22 -4.32 -3.64
N ASP A 342 4.84 -3.52 -4.46
CA ASP A 342 4.79 -3.52 -5.94
C ASP A 342 5.26 -4.81 -6.62
N TYR A 343 5.90 -5.71 -5.90
CA TYR A 343 6.25 -7.05 -6.41
C TYR A 343 5.03 -7.89 -6.77
N ASP A 344 3.87 -7.62 -6.17
CA ASP A 344 2.70 -8.48 -6.25
C ASP A 344 2.14 -8.60 -7.68
N GLY A 345 2.07 -7.48 -8.40
CA GLY A 345 1.67 -7.49 -9.81
C GLY A 345 2.58 -8.35 -10.68
N PHE A 346 3.89 -8.35 -10.41
CA PHE A 346 4.87 -9.17 -11.14
C PHE A 346 4.73 -10.66 -10.80
N ILE A 347 4.64 -11.01 -9.51
CA ILE A 347 4.41 -12.40 -9.07
C ILE A 347 3.13 -12.96 -9.68
N SER A 348 2.04 -12.18 -9.68
CA SER A 348 0.75 -12.56 -10.26
C SER A 348 0.82 -12.85 -11.76
N ARG A 349 1.79 -12.27 -12.47
CA ARG A 349 2.09 -12.53 -13.89
C ARG A 349 3.15 -13.61 -14.08
N GLY A 350 3.60 -14.27 -13.00
CA GLY A 350 4.61 -15.32 -13.02
C GLY A 350 6.01 -14.81 -13.33
N ILE A 351 6.30 -13.54 -13.08
CA ILE A 351 7.65 -12.96 -13.12
C ILE A 351 8.30 -13.22 -11.76
N PRO A 352 9.51 -13.83 -11.71
CA PRO A 352 10.20 -13.99 -10.44
C PRO A 352 10.49 -12.64 -9.80
N ALA A 353 10.19 -12.52 -8.53
CA ALA A 353 10.46 -11.32 -7.76
C ALA A 353 11.24 -11.65 -6.49
N GLY A 354 11.88 -10.64 -5.94
CA GLY A 354 12.62 -10.67 -4.69
C GLY A 354 13.06 -9.27 -4.31
N GLY A 355 13.86 -9.15 -3.29
CA GLY A 355 14.34 -7.86 -2.81
C GLY A 355 14.63 -7.88 -1.33
N ILE A 356 14.73 -6.70 -0.74
CA ILE A 356 15.08 -6.50 0.66
C ILE A 356 14.13 -5.49 1.30
N PHE A 357 13.97 -5.62 2.61
CA PHE A 357 13.07 -4.84 3.44
C PHE A 357 13.71 -4.60 4.81
N THR A 358 13.27 -3.61 5.58
CA THR A 358 13.80 -3.35 6.93
C THR A 358 12.76 -3.37 8.04
N GLY A 359 11.51 -3.69 7.71
CA GLY A 359 10.39 -3.77 8.63
C GLY A 359 9.59 -2.47 8.74
N ALA A 360 8.30 -2.60 8.96
CA ALA A 360 7.33 -1.52 9.13
C ALA A 360 6.78 -1.50 10.57
N GLU A 361 5.45 -1.66 10.73
CA GLU A 361 4.76 -1.69 12.03
C GLU A 361 5.06 -2.94 12.88
N GLY A 362 5.62 -3.97 12.28
CA GLY A 362 5.99 -5.21 12.99
C GLY A 362 6.90 -4.95 14.18
N VAL A 363 6.72 -5.72 15.26
CA VAL A 363 7.45 -5.53 16.52
C VAL A 363 8.72 -6.36 16.53
N LYS A 364 9.86 -5.71 16.70
CA LYS A 364 11.18 -6.33 16.75
C LYS A 364 11.32 -7.23 17.98
N THR A 365 11.71 -8.47 17.78
CA THR A 365 11.90 -9.42 18.86
C THR A 365 13.23 -9.20 19.61
N ALA A 366 13.35 -9.77 20.81
CA ALA A 366 14.62 -9.73 21.57
C ALA A 366 15.76 -10.49 20.84
N LYS A 367 15.44 -11.50 20.01
CA LYS A 367 16.41 -12.22 19.19
C LYS A 367 16.94 -11.31 18.07
N GLU A 368 16.08 -10.59 17.42
CA GLU A 368 16.44 -9.66 16.33
C GLU A 368 17.20 -8.44 16.86
N ALA A 369 16.82 -7.91 18.03
CA ALA A 369 17.58 -6.85 18.68
C ALA A 369 19.03 -7.27 19.03
N LYS A 370 19.25 -8.55 19.34
CA LYS A 370 20.61 -9.08 19.50
C LYS A 370 21.38 -9.19 18.18
N LEU A 371 20.70 -9.40 17.06
CA LEU A 371 21.30 -9.56 15.74
C LEU A 371 21.61 -8.20 15.09
N PHE A 372 20.68 -7.27 15.17
CA PHE A 372 20.69 -6.02 14.41
C PHE A 372 20.89 -4.78 15.27
N GLY A 373 20.93 -4.92 16.61
CA GLY A 373 20.87 -3.79 17.53
C GLY A 373 19.45 -3.20 17.61
N GLY A 374 19.37 -1.97 18.13
CA GLY A 374 18.08 -1.29 18.34
C GLY A 374 17.32 -1.81 19.56
N HIS A 375 16.00 -1.70 19.54
CA HIS A 375 15.12 -1.93 20.68
C HIS A 375 14.17 -3.10 20.43
N ALA A 376 14.17 -4.06 21.36
CA ALA A 376 13.18 -5.15 21.37
C ALA A 376 11.83 -4.64 21.88
N ASN A 377 10.74 -5.28 21.43
CA ASN A 377 9.34 -4.92 21.74
C ASN A 377 8.92 -3.50 21.28
N VAL A 378 9.64 -2.97 20.29
CA VAL A 378 9.34 -1.72 19.61
C VAL A 378 9.21 -2.04 18.12
N SER A 379 8.34 -1.34 17.40
CA SER A 379 8.18 -1.51 15.96
C SER A 379 9.49 -1.27 15.22
N TYR A 380 9.66 -1.87 14.05
CA TYR A 380 10.80 -1.58 13.19
C TYR A 380 10.79 -0.11 12.76
N ASP A 381 9.60 0.44 12.52
CA ASP A 381 9.38 1.86 12.26
C ASP A 381 8.11 2.34 12.99
N GLU A 382 8.29 3.09 14.11
CA GLU A 382 7.18 3.69 14.86
C GLU A 382 6.52 4.85 14.10
N ASN A 383 7.17 5.33 13.04
CA ASN A 383 6.66 6.40 12.19
C ASN A 383 6.07 5.88 10.86
N TYR A 384 5.95 4.55 10.71
CA TYR A 384 5.28 3.96 9.55
C TYR A 384 3.87 4.52 9.40
N HIS A 385 3.54 5.03 8.21
CA HIS A 385 2.26 5.69 7.90
C HIS A 385 1.91 6.85 8.86
N ALA A 386 2.90 7.60 9.30
CA ALA A 386 2.74 8.68 10.26
C ALA A 386 3.48 9.97 9.85
N VAL A 387 3.11 11.08 10.48
CA VAL A 387 3.75 12.40 10.26
C VAL A 387 5.26 12.40 10.53
N GLY A 388 5.72 11.46 11.35
CA GLY A 388 7.13 11.33 11.74
C GLY A 388 8.00 10.58 10.73
N ASP A 389 7.46 10.04 9.63
CA ASP A 389 8.28 9.42 8.57
C ASP A 389 8.99 10.48 7.72
N THR A 390 9.96 11.13 8.35
CA THR A 390 10.75 12.25 7.85
C THR A 390 12.18 11.81 7.55
N PHE A 391 12.99 12.73 7.04
CA PHE A 391 14.42 12.49 6.83
C PHE A 391 15.14 12.09 8.12
N ALA A 392 14.72 12.64 9.27
CA ALA A 392 15.29 12.30 10.57
C ALA A 392 14.95 10.88 11.05
N ASN A 393 13.90 10.26 10.48
CA ASN A 393 13.50 8.89 10.77
C ASN A 393 14.42 7.83 10.16
N LEU A 394 15.18 8.18 9.12
CA LEU A 394 16.01 7.22 8.39
C LEU A 394 17.19 6.69 9.21
N ASN A 395 17.35 5.38 9.24
CA ASN A 395 18.59 4.75 9.67
C ASN A 395 19.62 4.77 8.55
N HIS A 396 20.60 5.63 8.66
CA HIS A 396 21.61 5.86 7.62
C HIS A 396 22.53 4.66 7.37
N GLU A 397 22.76 3.83 8.39
CA GLU A 397 23.57 2.61 8.24
C GLU A 397 22.81 1.54 7.44
N ALA A 398 21.56 1.26 7.82
CA ALA A 398 20.69 0.36 7.08
C ALA A 398 20.53 0.82 5.63
N PHE A 399 20.28 2.11 5.42
CA PHE A 399 20.15 2.71 4.09
C PHE A 399 21.40 2.49 3.23
N LEU A 400 22.59 2.68 3.79
CA LEU A 400 23.85 2.46 3.07
C LEU A 400 24.10 0.98 2.77
N ILE A 401 23.83 0.08 3.73
CA ILE A 401 23.98 -1.37 3.56
C ILE A 401 23.08 -1.83 2.42
N ASN A 402 21.81 -1.46 2.47
CA ASN A 402 20.79 -1.90 1.53
C ASN A 402 20.96 -1.27 0.14
N SER A 403 21.34 0.00 0.03
CA SER A 403 21.68 0.62 -1.25
C SER A 403 22.89 -0.07 -1.94
N LYS A 404 23.85 -0.55 -1.15
CA LYS A 404 24.96 -1.37 -1.70
C LYS A 404 24.49 -2.76 -2.15
N ALA A 405 23.55 -3.37 -1.43
CA ALA A 405 22.93 -4.63 -1.82
C ALA A 405 22.13 -4.47 -3.12
N THR A 406 21.35 -3.39 -3.24
CA THR A 406 20.66 -3.02 -4.50
C THR A 406 21.65 -2.88 -5.66
N ALA A 407 22.73 -2.11 -5.47
CA ALA A 407 23.75 -1.93 -6.50
C ALA A 407 24.43 -3.25 -6.91
N PHE A 408 24.68 -4.13 -5.94
CA PHE A 408 25.26 -5.45 -6.18
C PHE A 408 24.31 -6.33 -7.01
N ALA A 409 23.02 -6.38 -6.66
CA ALA A 409 22.03 -7.15 -7.40
C ALA A 409 21.88 -6.66 -8.84
N VAL A 410 21.80 -5.34 -9.04
CA VAL A 410 21.75 -4.73 -10.37
C VAL A 410 23.00 -5.05 -11.18
N ALA A 411 24.20 -4.90 -10.62
CA ALA A 411 25.44 -5.18 -11.31
C ALA A 411 25.56 -6.66 -11.72
N THR A 412 25.13 -7.58 -10.84
CA THR A 412 25.14 -9.01 -11.10
C THR A 412 24.20 -9.34 -12.26
N TYR A 413 22.94 -8.97 -12.18
CA TYR A 413 21.94 -9.34 -13.18
C TYR A 413 22.07 -8.56 -14.49
N ALA A 414 22.53 -7.32 -14.46
CA ALA A 414 22.87 -6.57 -15.67
C ALA A 414 24.00 -7.24 -16.48
N THR A 415 24.82 -8.07 -15.83
CA THR A 415 25.95 -8.79 -16.45
C THR A 415 25.59 -10.24 -16.77
N ASP A 416 24.94 -10.95 -15.84
CA ASP A 416 24.65 -12.38 -15.97
C ASP A 416 23.29 -12.76 -15.36
N LEU A 417 22.43 -13.35 -16.16
CA LEU A 417 21.12 -13.89 -15.80
C LEU A 417 21.08 -15.42 -15.83
N SER A 418 22.24 -16.10 -15.86
CA SER A 418 22.31 -17.56 -15.98
C SER A 418 21.65 -18.28 -14.80
N SER A 419 21.64 -17.69 -13.61
CA SER A 419 20.96 -18.23 -12.43
C SER A 419 19.44 -18.14 -12.49
N ILE A 420 18.89 -17.21 -13.28
CA ILE A 420 17.43 -17.01 -13.39
C ILE A 420 16.88 -17.91 -14.49
N PRO A 421 15.96 -18.83 -14.20
CA PRO A 421 15.35 -19.69 -15.21
C PRO A 421 14.67 -18.87 -16.32
N LYS A 422 14.77 -19.34 -17.57
CA LYS A 422 13.94 -18.76 -18.64
C LYS A 422 12.49 -19.13 -18.41
N ARG A 423 11.59 -18.15 -18.52
CA ARG A 423 10.14 -18.42 -18.42
C ARG A 423 9.73 -19.42 -19.49
N GLN A 424 9.03 -20.45 -19.07
CA GLN A 424 8.34 -21.33 -20.01
C GLN A 424 7.08 -20.60 -20.52
N LYS A 425 6.83 -20.60 -21.84
CA LYS A 425 5.57 -20.08 -22.39
C LYS A 425 4.43 -20.95 -21.82
N THR A 426 3.70 -20.44 -20.85
CA THR A 426 2.47 -21.10 -20.38
C THR A 426 1.39 -20.89 -21.40
N THR A 427 0.90 -21.97 -22.01
CA THR A 427 -0.26 -21.99 -22.90
C THR A 427 -1.61 -21.89 -22.17
N ASN A 428 -1.60 -21.67 -20.84
CA ASN A 428 -2.81 -21.58 -20.01
C ASN A 428 -2.72 -20.40 -19.03
N THR A 429 -3.32 -19.28 -19.42
CA THR A 429 -3.68 -18.22 -18.46
C THR A 429 -4.87 -18.68 -17.62
N ARG A 430 -4.66 -19.34 -16.50
CA ARG A 430 -5.67 -19.40 -15.44
C ARG A 430 -5.86 -17.99 -14.91
N LYS A 431 -6.98 -17.34 -15.23
CA LYS A 431 -7.44 -16.15 -14.51
C LYS A 431 -7.68 -16.57 -13.06
N ILE A 432 -6.74 -16.25 -12.18
CA ILE A 432 -6.96 -16.38 -10.75
C ILE A 432 -8.01 -15.31 -10.40
N LYS A 433 -9.22 -15.75 -10.04
CA LYS A 433 -10.22 -14.85 -9.47
C LYS A 433 -9.71 -14.44 -8.09
N ARG A 434 -9.24 -13.21 -7.98
CA ARG A 434 -8.90 -12.60 -6.68
C ARG A 434 -10.19 -12.30 -5.91
N ALA A 435 -10.18 -12.58 -4.61
CA ALA A 435 -11.12 -11.96 -3.70
C ALA A 435 -10.85 -10.44 -3.62
N PRO A 436 -11.87 -9.60 -3.42
CA PRO A 436 -11.66 -8.17 -3.25
C PRO A 436 -10.73 -7.92 -2.07
N ARG A 437 -9.61 -7.21 -2.31
CA ARG A 437 -8.71 -6.78 -1.23
C ARG A 437 -9.35 -5.62 -0.48
N THR A 438 -9.49 -5.75 0.81
CA THR A 438 -9.84 -4.65 1.70
C THR A 438 -8.54 -4.01 2.16
N HIS A 439 -8.13 -2.90 1.54
CA HIS A 439 -7.09 -2.04 2.10
C HIS A 439 -7.72 -1.20 3.20
N ALA A 440 -7.38 -1.50 4.44
CA ALA A 440 -7.80 -0.71 5.57
C ALA A 440 -6.72 0.33 5.86
N HIS A 441 -6.99 1.60 5.57
CA HIS A 441 -6.24 2.69 6.18
C HIS A 441 -6.55 2.70 7.67
N THR A 442 -5.73 2.06 8.48
CA THR A 442 -5.82 2.16 9.93
C THR A 442 -5.16 3.45 10.37
N LYS A 443 -5.96 4.45 10.78
CA LYS A 443 -5.46 5.46 11.73
C LYS A 443 -4.99 4.69 12.96
N ASN A 444 -3.71 4.80 13.26
CA ASN A 444 -3.04 4.06 14.32
C ASN A 444 -3.55 4.50 15.69
N THR A 445 -4.48 3.74 16.26
CA THR A 445 -4.83 3.83 17.68
C THR A 445 -4.87 2.41 18.23
N GLY A 446 -3.76 2.02 18.88
CA GLY A 446 -3.76 0.92 19.86
C GLY A 446 -3.39 -0.46 19.33
N CYS A 447 -2.34 -0.98 19.94
CA CYS A 447 -1.85 -2.34 19.87
C CYS A 447 -2.94 -3.42 19.94
N PHE A 448 -2.91 -4.37 18.99
CA PHE A 448 -3.48 -5.68 19.23
C PHE A 448 -2.48 -6.79 18.92
N HIS A 449 -2.12 -7.50 19.97
CA HIS A 449 -1.40 -8.76 19.92
C HIS A 449 -2.34 -9.84 19.38
N SER A 450 -2.06 -10.41 18.22
CA SER A 450 -2.52 -11.76 17.92
C SER A 450 -1.43 -12.74 18.33
N ARG A 451 -1.65 -13.44 19.45
CA ARG A 451 -0.90 -14.66 19.77
C ARG A 451 -1.17 -15.71 18.71
N VAL A 452 -0.13 -16.12 18.01
CA VAL A 452 -0.09 -17.44 17.38
C VAL A 452 0.63 -18.34 18.38
N GLU A 453 -0.11 -19.24 19.03
CA GLU A 453 0.46 -20.32 19.80
C GLU A 453 0.92 -21.44 18.85
N GLN A 454 2.16 -21.87 19.07
CA GLN A 454 2.94 -23.01 18.59
C GLN A 454 3.53 -22.92 17.20
#